data_acecd1b4a50b3355d0798f8a2fd58978
#
_entry.id   acecd1b4a50b3355d0798f8a2fd58978
#
_cell.length_a   1.000
_cell.length_b   1.000
_cell.length_c   1.000
_cell.angle_alpha   90.00
_cell.angle_beta   90.00
_cell.angle_gamma   90.00
#
_symmetry.space_group_name_H-M   'P 1'
#
loop_
_entity.id
_entity.type
_entity.pdbx_description
1 polymer ?
#
loop_
_entity_poly.entity_id
_entity_poly.type
_entity_poly.pdbx_seq_one_letter_code
_entity_poly.pdbx_strand_id
1 'polypeptide(L)'
;MLAEFVYTPIRRPAFILRGYAGTGKTTLIGALVKTLCELGRPVVLLAPTGRAAKVFASHAAQEASTIHKVIYRQETFNGEQTRFNLNFNRLKDALFIVDEASMLSGEHAADSLFGSGALLDDLIEFVYQREGCRLLLVGDTAQLPPVGDEESPALNANNLRAYGLAVGEI
;
A
#
# COMPACT_ATOMS: atom_id res chain seq x y z
N MET A 1 7.22 -3.88 -18.29
CA MET A 1 6.02 -3.76 -17.41
C MET A 1 6.29 -3.00 -16.12
N LEU A 2 7.03 -3.54 -15.12
CA LEU A 2 7.25 -2.82 -13.84
C LEU A 2 8.05 -1.51 -14.03
N ALA A 3 9.08 -1.50 -14.88
CA ALA A 3 9.81 -0.28 -15.23
C ALA A 3 8.91 0.75 -15.93
N GLU A 4 8.08 0.32 -16.86
CA GLU A 4 7.10 1.19 -17.53
C GLU A 4 6.12 1.78 -16.52
N PHE A 5 5.59 0.95 -15.59
CA PHE A 5 4.72 1.43 -14.52
C PHE A 5 5.35 2.57 -13.72
N VAL A 6 6.66 2.50 -13.45
CA VAL A 6 7.36 3.54 -12.67
C VAL A 6 7.52 4.84 -13.45
N TYR A 7 7.63 4.80 -14.78
CA TYR A 7 7.98 5.97 -15.59
C TYR A 7 6.84 6.51 -16.47
N THR A 8 5.83 5.70 -16.76
CA THR A 8 4.74 6.12 -17.66
C THR A 8 3.87 7.20 -16.99
N PRO A 9 3.58 8.33 -17.66
CA PRO A 9 2.72 9.38 -17.12
C PRO A 9 1.25 8.97 -17.19
N ILE A 10 0.81 8.16 -16.26
CA ILE A 10 -0.57 7.69 -16.12
C ILE A 10 -1.19 8.34 -14.88
N ARG A 11 -2.47 8.68 -14.98
CA ARG A 11 -3.21 9.20 -13.82
C ARG A 11 -3.56 8.07 -12.86
N ARG A 12 -3.22 8.22 -11.57
CA ARG A 12 -3.50 7.26 -10.48
C ARG A 12 -3.06 5.82 -10.83
N PRO A 13 -1.78 5.60 -11.18
CA PRO A 13 -1.31 4.29 -11.59
C PRO A 13 -1.12 3.37 -10.40
N ALA A 14 -1.69 2.17 -10.48
CA ALA A 14 -1.46 1.10 -9.53
C ALA A 14 -0.91 -0.15 -10.25
N PHE A 15 -0.13 -0.95 -9.55
CA PHE A 15 0.38 -2.21 -10.07
C PHE A 15 0.23 -3.31 -9.02
N ILE A 16 -0.21 -4.49 -9.45
CA ILE A 16 -0.31 -5.68 -8.60
C ILE A 16 0.78 -6.65 -8.99
N LEU A 17 1.64 -6.99 -8.03
CA LEU A 17 2.64 -8.04 -8.15
C LEU A 17 2.17 -9.25 -7.34
N ARG A 18 1.68 -10.26 -8.05
CA ARG A 18 1.23 -11.52 -7.45
C ARG A 18 2.30 -12.58 -7.57
N GLY A 19 2.31 -13.53 -6.66
CA GLY A 19 3.14 -14.72 -6.75
C GLY A 19 3.13 -15.50 -5.45
N TYR A 20 3.40 -16.79 -5.54
CA TYR A 20 3.50 -17.65 -4.37
C TYR A 20 4.72 -17.31 -3.50
N ALA A 21 4.72 -17.79 -2.25
CA ALA A 21 5.89 -17.69 -1.39
C ALA A 21 7.13 -18.29 -2.09
N GLY A 22 8.27 -17.62 -1.95
CA GLY A 22 9.54 -18.11 -2.56
C GLY A 22 9.72 -17.80 -4.05
N THR A 23 8.80 -17.13 -4.74
CA THR A 23 8.94 -16.79 -6.17
C THR A 23 9.88 -15.59 -6.44
N GLY A 24 10.53 -15.03 -5.43
CA GLY A 24 11.49 -13.95 -5.60
C GLY A 24 10.88 -12.54 -5.61
N LYS A 25 9.60 -12.38 -5.25
CA LYS A 25 8.94 -11.05 -5.15
C LYS A 25 9.76 -10.06 -4.32
N THR A 26 10.18 -10.47 -3.14
CA THR A 26 10.95 -9.62 -2.21
C THR A 26 12.30 -9.22 -2.79
N THR A 27 12.99 -10.13 -3.50
CA THR A 27 14.25 -9.83 -4.19
C THR A 27 14.05 -8.81 -5.31
N LEU A 28 13.00 -8.98 -6.11
CA LEU A 28 12.63 -8.04 -7.17
C LEU A 28 12.33 -6.64 -6.59
N ILE A 29 11.56 -6.59 -5.51
CA ILE A 29 11.23 -5.33 -4.84
C ILE A 29 12.47 -4.68 -4.25
N GLY A 30 13.37 -5.44 -3.61
CA GLY A 30 14.63 -4.91 -3.09
C GLY A 30 15.49 -4.27 -4.18
N ALA A 31 15.59 -4.91 -5.35
CA ALA A 31 16.30 -4.35 -6.50
C ALA A 31 15.63 -3.07 -7.02
N LEU A 32 14.29 -3.05 -7.13
CA LEU A 32 13.52 -1.87 -7.53
C LEU A 32 13.75 -0.70 -6.56
N VAL A 33 13.62 -0.95 -5.26
CA VAL A 33 13.81 0.05 -4.20
C VAL A 33 15.21 0.66 -4.29
N LYS A 34 16.25 -0.18 -4.37
CA LYS A 34 17.63 0.26 -4.51
C LYS A 34 17.81 1.18 -5.72
N THR A 35 17.33 0.75 -6.89
CA THR A 35 17.43 1.54 -8.12
C THR A 35 16.73 2.89 -8.01
N LEU A 36 15.53 2.93 -7.42
CA LEU A 36 14.78 4.18 -7.26
C LEU A 36 15.44 5.13 -6.27
N CYS A 37 16.02 4.62 -5.18
CA CYS A 37 16.77 5.41 -4.23
C CYS A 37 18.04 6.02 -4.89
N GLU A 38 18.77 5.25 -5.70
CA GLU A 38 19.92 5.75 -6.48
C GLU A 38 19.52 6.85 -7.46
N LEU A 39 18.29 6.79 -7.99
CA LEU A 39 17.73 7.81 -8.88
C LEU A 39 17.10 9.00 -8.13
N GLY A 40 17.19 9.03 -6.78
CA GLY A 40 16.64 10.09 -5.95
C GLY A 40 15.09 10.14 -5.93
N ARG A 41 14.43 9.04 -6.28
CA ARG A 41 12.96 8.96 -6.24
C ARG A 41 12.47 8.56 -4.85
N PRO A 42 11.46 9.26 -4.30
CA PRO A 42 10.88 8.88 -3.01
C PRO A 42 10.20 7.51 -3.09
N VAL A 43 10.56 6.62 -2.17
CA VAL A 43 9.95 5.30 -2.00
C VAL A 43 9.50 5.16 -0.57
N VAL A 44 8.25 4.70 -0.37
CA VAL A 44 7.66 4.44 0.95
C VAL A 44 7.29 2.98 1.03
N LEU A 45 7.89 2.26 1.99
CA LEU A 45 7.65 0.84 2.21
C LEU A 45 6.64 0.66 3.33
N LEU A 46 5.56 -0.05 3.03
CA LEU A 46 4.42 -0.25 3.90
C LEU A 46 4.10 -1.74 4.06
N ALA A 47 3.57 -2.09 5.23
CA ALA A 47 3.01 -3.42 5.48
C ALA A 47 1.80 -3.32 6.44
N PRO A 48 0.89 -4.32 6.45
CA PRO A 48 -0.29 -4.31 7.32
C PRO A 48 0.07 -4.38 8.81
N THR A 49 1.13 -5.09 9.16
CA THR A 49 1.52 -5.34 10.56
C THR A 49 2.95 -4.90 10.85
N GLY A 50 3.25 -4.62 12.13
CA GLY A 50 4.61 -4.25 12.55
C GLY A 50 5.64 -5.36 12.30
N ARG A 51 5.24 -6.63 12.40
CA ARG A 51 6.10 -7.78 12.08
C ARG A 51 6.43 -7.81 10.59
N ALA A 52 5.43 -7.70 9.73
CA ALA A 52 5.62 -7.67 8.28
C ALA A 52 6.49 -6.48 7.87
N ALA A 53 6.28 -5.29 8.45
CA ALA A 53 7.10 -4.11 8.19
C ALA A 53 8.59 -4.35 8.55
N LYS A 54 8.88 -4.98 9.68
CA LYS A 54 10.27 -5.32 10.08
C LYS A 54 10.94 -6.28 9.10
N VAL A 55 10.21 -7.31 8.67
CA VAL A 55 10.70 -8.28 7.68
C VAL A 55 10.95 -7.59 6.35
N PHE A 56 10.00 -6.78 5.90
CA PHE A 56 10.12 -6.02 4.66
C PHE A 56 11.33 -5.07 4.68
N ALA A 57 11.51 -4.31 5.76
CA ALA A 57 12.66 -3.42 5.94
C ALA A 57 14.00 -4.17 5.83
N SER A 58 14.09 -5.35 6.45
CA SER A 58 15.29 -6.19 6.39
C SER A 58 15.65 -6.64 4.98
N HIS A 59 14.65 -7.01 4.18
CA HIS A 59 14.87 -7.47 2.80
C HIS A 59 15.15 -6.33 1.81
N ALA A 60 14.48 -5.20 1.99
CA ALA A 60 14.63 -4.05 1.11
C ALA A 60 15.85 -3.16 1.46
N ALA A 61 16.51 -3.44 2.59
CA ALA A 61 17.59 -2.61 3.16
C ALA A 61 17.18 -1.13 3.27
N GLN A 62 15.90 -0.87 3.55
CA GLN A 62 15.31 0.45 3.70
C GLN A 62 14.23 0.41 4.78
N GLU A 63 13.99 1.53 5.45
CA GLU A 63 12.99 1.63 6.49
C GLU A 63 11.58 1.36 5.95
N ALA A 64 10.83 0.51 6.66
CA ALA A 64 9.43 0.23 6.36
C ALA A 64 8.56 0.48 7.60
N SER A 65 7.32 0.86 7.37
CA SER A 65 6.37 1.18 8.43
C SER A 65 5.04 0.45 8.24
N THR A 66 4.22 0.40 9.28
CA THR A 66 2.85 -0.05 9.09
C THR A 66 2.04 0.99 8.32
N ILE A 67 1.07 0.52 7.54
CA ILE A 67 0.14 1.39 6.81
C ILE A 67 -0.49 2.38 7.79
N HIS A 68 -1.04 1.90 8.90
CA HIS A 68 -1.70 2.74 9.92
C HIS A 68 -0.81 3.88 10.42
N LYS A 69 0.47 3.59 10.70
CA LYS A 69 1.41 4.61 11.21
C LYS A 69 1.65 5.74 10.22
N VAL A 70 1.58 5.47 8.93
CA VAL A 70 1.88 6.45 7.89
C VAL A 70 0.64 7.23 7.47
N ILE A 71 -0.49 6.53 7.27
CA ILE A 71 -1.67 7.16 6.69
C ILE A 71 -2.61 7.81 7.71
N TYR A 72 -2.49 7.48 9.01
CA TYR A 72 -3.33 8.09 10.04
C TYR A 72 -2.55 9.00 10.99
N ARG A 73 -3.24 9.99 11.51
CA ARG A 73 -2.80 10.84 12.60
C ARG A 73 -3.81 10.80 13.73
N GLN A 74 -3.31 10.79 14.94
CA GLN A 74 -4.13 10.86 16.13
C GLN A 74 -4.71 12.27 16.30
N GLU A 75 -6.00 12.38 16.52
CA GLU A 75 -6.66 13.59 16.97
C GLU A 75 -7.40 13.32 18.27
N THR A 76 -7.13 14.14 19.29
CA THR A 76 -7.79 14.03 20.58
C THR A 76 -8.83 15.15 20.68
N PHE A 77 -10.10 14.79 20.79
CA PHE A 77 -11.19 15.73 21.02
C PHE A 77 -11.52 15.79 22.51
N ASN A 78 -11.43 16.96 23.11
CA ASN A 78 -11.88 17.27 24.50
C ASN A 78 -11.42 16.29 25.60
N GLY A 79 -10.28 15.62 25.41
CA GLY A 79 -9.66 14.75 26.41
C GLY A 79 -10.28 13.34 26.59
N GLU A 80 -11.38 13.03 25.93
CA GLU A 80 -12.10 11.76 26.19
C GLU A 80 -12.24 10.81 24.99
N GLN A 81 -12.15 11.29 23.75
CA GLN A 81 -12.21 10.43 22.57
C GLN A 81 -11.03 10.65 21.64
N THR A 82 -10.23 9.61 21.49
CA THR A 82 -9.16 9.56 20.50
C THR A 82 -9.70 8.97 19.21
N ARG A 83 -9.59 9.71 18.11
CA ARG A 83 -9.83 9.23 16.75
C ARG A 83 -8.56 9.34 15.93
N PHE A 84 -8.44 8.48 14.94
CA PHE A 84 -7.34 8.49 13.99
C PHE A 84 -7.87 8.90 12.62
N ASN A 85 -7.61 10.14 12.25
CA ASN A 85 -8.05 10.68 10.96
C ASN A 85 -6.97 10.47 9.90
N LEU A 86 -7.40 10.47 8.63
CA LEU A 86 -6.48 10.35 7.51
C LEU A 86 -5.48 11.51 7.54
N ASN A 87 -4.20 11.16 7.45
CA ASN A 87 -3.10 12.11 7.40
C ASN A 87 -3.02 12.75 6.01
N PHE A 88 -2.20 13.78 5.87
CA PHE A 88 -1.93 14.41 4.59
C PHE A 88 -0.64 13.86 3.97
N ASN A 89 -0.72 13.35 2.75
CA ASN A 89 0.45 12.94 1.99
C ASN A 89 1.25 14.16 1.53
N ARG A 90 2.50 14.28 1.99
CA ARG A 90 3.39 15.40 1.64
C ARG A 90 4.33 15.10 0.48
N LEU A 91 4.37 13.83 0.04
CA LEU A 91 5.28 13.37 -1.01
C LEU A 91 4.67 13.56 -2.39
N LYS A 92 5.47 14.03 -3.34
CA LYS A 92 5.16 14.04 -4.77
C LYS A 92 6.00 12.98 -5.49
N ASP A 93 5.48 12.46 -6.59
CA ASP A 93 6.19 11.50 -7.44
C ASP A 93 6.72 10.26 -6.70
N ALA A 94 6.12 9.94 -5.55
CA ALA A 94 6.52 8.86 -4.68
C ALA A 94 5.93 7.51 -5.11
N LEU A 95 6.71 6.45 -4.98
CA LEU A 95 6.24 5.07 -5.08
C LEU A 95 5.95 4.52 -3.69
N PHE A 96 4.68 4.21 -3.43
CA PHE A 96 4.25 3.47 -2.25
C PHE A 96 4.22 2.00 -2.57
N ILE A 97 4.95 1.19 -1.82
CA ILE A 97 5.00 -0.26 -1.98
C ILE A 97 4.41 -0.90 -0.73
N VAL A 98 3.38 -1.70 -0.91
CA VAL A 98 2.71 -2.43 0.17
C VAL A 98 3.01 -3.90 0.01
N ASP A 99 3.76 -4.47 0.95
CA ASP A 99 3.95 -5.91 1.05
C ASP A 99 2.83 -6.54 1.88
N GLU A 100 2.59 -7.84 1.69
CA GLU A 100 1.48 -8.59 2.31
C GLU A 100 0.10 -7.93 2.05
N ALA A 101 -0.09 -7.38 0.84
CA ALA A 101 -1.31 -6.69 0.47
C ALA A 101 -2.57 -7.58 0.49
N SER A 102 -2.40 -8.91 0.45
CA SER A 102 -3.48 -9.88 0.61
C SER A 102 -4.27 -9.72 1.92
N MET A 103 -3.67 -9.12 2.95
CA MET A 103 -4.30 -8.87 4.26
C MET A 103 -5.16 -7.60 4.30
N LEU A 104 -5.18 -6.77 3.26
CA LEU A 104 -5.95 -5.53 3.26
C LEU A 104 -7.42 -5.81 2.99
N SER A 105 -8.27 -5.49 3.97
CA SER A 105 -9.72 -5.55 3.83
C SER A 105 -10.27 -4.29 3.15
N GLY A 106 -11.29 -4.48 2.31
CA GLY A 106 -12.14 -3.42 1.77
C GLY A 106 -13.42 -3.22 2.57
N GLU A 107 -13.66 -4.02 3.62
CA GLU A 107 -14.86 -3.88 4.44
C GLU A 107 -14.77 -2.68 5.39
N HIS A 108 -15.90 -1.97 5.52
CA HIS A 108 -16.05 -0.88 6.48
C HIS A 108 -16.40 -1.43 7.86
N ALA A 109 -15.48 -1.30 8.80
CA ALA A 109 -15.76 -1.60 10.21
C ALA A 109 -16.52 -0.41 10.83
N ALA A 110 -17.80 -0.61 11.13
CA ALA A 110 -18.71 0.44 11.65
C ALA A 110 -18.20 1.12 12.94
N ASP A 111 -17.48 0.37 13.78
CA ASP A 111 -16.90 0.85 15.05
C ASP A 111 -15.41 1.18 14.96
N SER A 112 -14.86 1.39 13.74
CA SER A 112 -13.46 1.71 13.57
C SER A 112 -13.11 3.06 14.16
N LEU A 113 -12.01 3.10 14.92
CA LEU A 113 -11.40 4.34 15.39
C LEU A 113 -10.53 5.01 14.31
N PHE A 114 -10.31 4.33 13.17
CA PHE A 114 -9.41 4.74 12.10
C PHE A 114 -10.19 5.15 10.85
N GLY A 115 -9.98 6.37 10.40
CA GLY A 115 -10.41 6.91 9.11
C GLY A 115 -11.86 6.57 8.73
N SER A 116 -12.04 6.03 7.55
CA SER A 116 -13.34 5.56 7.03
C SER A 116 -13.79 4.20 7.59
N GLY A 117 -12.88 3.49 8.24
CA GLY A 117 -13.08 2.10 8.66
C GLY A 117 -12.67 1.05 7.62
N ALA A 118 -12.34 1.47 6.39
CA ALA A 118 -11.84 0.61 5.32
C ALA A 118 -10.38 0.96 4.99
N LEU A 119 -9.45 0.11 5.40
CA LEU A 119 -8.02 0.41 5.28
C LEU A 119 -7.54 0.58 3.84
N LEU A 120 -8.10 -0.19 2.91
CA LEU A 120 -7.76 -0.07 1.49
C LEU A 120 -8.23 1.26 0.89
N ASP A 121 -9.43 1.71 1.22
CA ASP A 121 -10.00 2.99 0.78
C ASP A 121 -9.13 4.15 1.24
N ASP A 122 -8.83 4.16 2.54
CA ASP A 122 -8.01 5.19 3.17
C ASP A 122 -6.58 5.22 2.62
N LEU A 123 -5.99 4.05 2.34
CA LEU A 123 -4.68 3.96 1.70
C LEU A 123 -4.70 4.55 0.29
N ILE A 124 -5.69 4.19 -0.53
CA ILE A 124 -5.84 4.72 -1.89
C ILE A 124 -6.04 6.23 -1.85
N GLU A 125 -6.93 6.71 -0.98
CA GLU A 125 -7.15 8.15 -0.80
C GLU A 125 -5.86 8.86 -0.41
N PHE A 126 -5.14 8.38 0.59
CA PHE A 126 -3.88 8.96 1.04
C PHE A 126 -2.81 9.03 -0.05
N VAL A 127 -2.58 7.94 -0.76
CA VAL A 127 -1.54 7.88 -1.81
C VAL A 127 -1.80 8.91 -2.89
N TYR A 128 -3.05 9.02 -3.34
CA TYR A 128 -3.40 9.87 -4.49
C TYR A 128 -3.87 11.29 -4.12
N GLN A 129 -3.67 11.73 -2.87
CA GLN A 129 -3.77 13.15 -2.52
C GLN A 129 -2.74 14.02 -3.26
N ARG A 130 -1.65 13.43 -3.72
CA ARG A 130 -0.57 14.14 -4.42
C ARG A 130 -0.33 13.57 -5.80
N GLU A 131 -0.02 14.48 -6.73
CA GLU A 131 0.28 14.12 -8.12
C GLU A 131 1.57 13.29 -8.23
N GLY A 132 1.62 12.44 -9.25
CA GLY A 132 2.77 11.60 -9.56
C GLY A 132 2.97 10.40 -8.64
N CYS A 133 2.19 10.29 -7.56
CA CYS A 133 2.26 9.14 -6.66
C CYS A 133 1.73 7.87 -7.33
N ARG A 134 2.33 6.74 -6.96
CA ARG A 134 2.06 5.40 -7.50
C ARG A 134 1.90 4.41 -6.37
N LEU A 135 1.08 3.38 -6.59
CA LEU A 135 0.84 2.31 -5.62
C LEU A 135 1.23 0.96 -6.22
N LEU A 136 2.15 0.26 -5.56
CA LEU A 136 2.53 -1.11 -5.87
C LEU A 136 2.05 -2.03 -4.74
N LEU A 137 1.15 -2.93 -5.05
CA LEU A 137 0.59 -3.91 -4.13
C LEU A 137 1.25 -5.26 -4.40
N VAL A 138 1.89 -5.81 -3.38
CA VAL A 138 2.62 -7.08 -3.44
C VAL A 138 1.94 -8.08 -2.53
N GLY A 139 1.60 -9.24 -3.04
CA GLY A 139 0.93 -10.24 -2.24
C GLY A 139 0.97 -11.65 -2.83
N ASP A 140 0.50 -12.57 -2.02
CA ASP A 140 0.38 -13.99 -2.37
C ASP A 140 -1.12 -14.34 -2.49
N THR A 141 -1.53 -14.77 -3.67
CA THR A 141 -2.92 -15.18 -3.92
C THR A 141 -3.28 -16.54 -3.31
N ALA A 142 -2.29 -17.29 -2.82
CA ALA A 142 -2.52 -18.54 -2.07
C ALA A 142 -2.74 -18.29 -0.57
N GLN A 143 -2.48 -17.07 -0.08
CA GLN A 143 -2.83 -16.71 1.29
C GLN A 143 -4.34 -16.50 1.42
N LEU A 144 -4.85 -16.76 2.62
CA LEU A 144 -6.25 -16.53 2.92
C LEU A 144 -6.57 -15.03 2.79
N PRO A 145 -7.69 -14.68 2.13
CA PRO A 145 -8.15 -13.30 2.09
C PRO A 145 -8.55 -12.82 3.49
N PRO A 146 -8.77 -11.52 3.66
CA PRO A 146 -9.31 -10.98 4.91
C PRO A 146 -10.62 -11.67 5.30
N VAL A 147 -10.93 -11.68 6.59
CA VAL A 147 -12.20 -12.26 7.10
C VAL A 147 -13.37 -11.51 6.48
N GLY A 148 -14.27 -12.24 5.85
CA GLY A 148 -15.45 -11.68 5.16
C GLY A 148 -15.29 -11.56 3.64
N ASP A 149 -14.08 -11.58 3.11
CA ASP A 149 -13.82 -11.50 1.68
C ASP A 149 -13.59 -12.90 1.07
N GLU A 150 -14.11 -13.18 -0.13
CA GLU A 150 -13.83 -14.40 -0.90
C GLU A 150 -12.46 -14.32 -1.60
N GLU A 151 -12.07 -13.11 -2.01
CA GLU A 151 -10.76 -12.79 -2.61
C GLU A 151 -10.18 -11.53 -1.95
N SER A 152 -8.86 -11.39 -1.96
CA SER A 152 -8.22 -10.17 -1.47
C SER A 152 -8.60 -8.96 -2.33
N PRO A 153 -9.33 -7.96 -1.79
CA PRO A 153 -9.76 -6.79 -2.55
C PRO A 153 -8.57 -5.97 -3.08
N ALA A 154 -7.46 -5.95 -2.36
CA ALA A 154 -6.24 -5.24 -2.77
C ALA A 154 -5.47 -5.94 -3.91
N LEU A 155 -5.67 -7.24 -4.09
CA LEU A 155 -5.05 -8.00 -5.18
C LEU A 155 -6.02 -8.26 -6.35
N ASN A 156 -7.24 -7.72 -6.32
CA ASN A 156 -8.20 -7.82 -7.40
C ASN A 156 -8.16 -6.57 -8.28
N ALA A 157 -7.69 -6.74 -9.53
CA ALA A 157 -7.53 -5.62 -10.45
C ALA A 157 -8.85 -4.93 -10.81
N ASN A 158 -9.97 -5.68 -10.90
CA ASN A 158 -11.27 -5.09 -11.18
C ASN A 158 -11.76 -4.24 -10.02
N ASN A 159 -11.53 -4.69 -8.79
CA ASN A 159 -11.83 -3.90 -7.61
C ASN A 159 -11.03 -2.59 -7.59
N LEU A 160 -9.72 -2.65 -7.86
CA LEU A 160 -8.90 -1.44 -7.91
C LEU A 160 -9.29 -0.49 -9.05
N ARG A 161 -9.72 -1.01 -10.20
CA ARG A 161 -10.25 -0.18 -11.30
C ARG A 161 -11.54 0.54 -10.91
N ALA A 162 -12.37 -0.03 -10.03
CA ALA A 162 -13.58 0.64 -9.52
C ALA A 162 -13.25 1.90 -8.70
N TYR A 163 -12.05 1.99 -8.10
CA TYR A 163 -11.54 3.23 -7.47
C TYR A 163 -10.98 4.25 -8.49
N GLY A 164 -11.12 4.00 -9.78
CA GLY A 164 -10.58 4.85 -10.84
C GLY A 164 -9.06 4.76 -10.99
N LEU A 165 -8.45 3.65 -10.59
CA LEU A 165 -7.02 3.39 -10.77
C LEU A 165 -6.73 2.79 -12.14
N ALA A 166 -5.61 3.19 -12.74
CA ALA A 166 -5.05 2.53 -13.93
C ALA A 166 -4.17 1.37 -13.46
N VAL A 167 -4.69 0.14 -13.56
CA VAL A 167 -4.10 -1.05 -12.94
C VAL A 167 -3.34 -1.89 -13.95
N GLY A 168 -2.03 -2.09 -13.71
CA GLY A 168 -1.21 -3.14 -14.28
C GLY A 168 -1.05 -4.31 -13.32
N GLU A 169 -0.77 -5.51 -13.83
CA GLU A 169 -0.60 -6.70 -13.02
C GLU A 169 0.38 -7.72 -13.64
N ILE A 170 1.05 -8.49 -12.78
CA ILE A 170 1.91 -9.63 -13.13
C ILE A 170 1.92 -10.66 -12.01
#